data_5a8d14fc8320f43b2de2d924d81adde0
#
_entry.id   5a8d14fc8320f43b2de2d924d81adde0
#
_cell.length_a   1.000
_cell.length_b   1.000
_cell.length_c   1.000
_cell.angle_alpha   90.00
_cell.angle_beta   90.00
_cell.angle_gamma   90.00
#
_symmetry.space_group_name_H-M   'P 1'
#
loop_
_entity.id
_entity.type
_entity.pdbx_description
1 polymer ?
#
loop_
_entity_poly.entity_id
_entity_poly.type
_entity_poly.pdbx_seq_one_letter_code
_entity_poly.pdbx_strand_id
1 'polypeptide(L)'
;MEGFDHILNWKLKEGSHRFPGKDGGTCINEAALVAAGFEYRPIRRVENMPECFSRPICRLAMQLNDSAREAERQRLLPFVARLACADTPEIERERASYIEAHTPMFFSFEEGLQALEGALAIGRQADPLGLDAVKVRFEAAQGQATRMKSVPDSHLSFKAKGWFESVSEALG
;
A
#
# COMPACT_ATOMS: atom_id res chain seq x y z
N MET A 1 -0.59 -15.52 17.66
CA MET A 1 -0.22 -14.93 16.34
C MET A 1 0.90 -13.90 16.51
N GLU A 2 2.00 -14.32 17.15
CA GLU A 2 3.15 -13.43 17.49
C GLU A 2 4.28 -13.43 16.44
N GLY A 3 4.02 -13.79 15.20
CA GLY A 3 5.09 -14.01 14.23
C GLY A 3 5.24 -12.96 13.11
N PHE A 4 4.23 -12.15 12.85
CA PHE A 4 4.25 -11.27 11.69
C PHE A 4 5.04 -9.97 11.96
N ASP A 5 5.00 -9.46 13.18
CA ASP A 5 5.58 -8.16 13.54
C ASP A 5 7.11 -8.18 13.62
N HIS A 6 7.71 -9.34 13.92
CA HIS A 6 9.16 -9.47 14.04
C HIS A 6 9.88 -9.96 12.78
N ILE A 7 9.16 -10.55 11.83
CA ILE A 7 9.78 -11.19 10.64
C ILE A 7 10.01 -10.18 9.52
N LEU A 8 9.22 -9.11 9.43
CA LEU A 8 9.24 -8.28 8.23
C LEU A 8 10.16 -7.06 8.32
N ASN A 9 10.67 -6.66 9.45
CA ASN A 9 11.42 -5.39 9.59
C ASN A 9 10.85 -4.27 8.68
N TRP A 10 9.52 -4.20 8.62
CA TRP A 10 8.77 -3.33 7.73
C TRP A 10 7.89 -2.41 8.55
N LYS A 11 8.04 -1.12 8.36
CA LYS A 11 7.22 -0.11 9.03
C LYS A 11 6.19 0.45 8.08
N LEU A 12 4.97 0.61 8.58
CA LEU A 12 3.94 1.38 7.90
C LEU A 12 4.11 2.87 8.18
N LYS A 13 3.90 3.70 7.17
CA LYS A 13 3.92 5.17 7.25
C LYS A 13 2.65 5.76 6.64
N GLU A 14 2.33 6.97 7.05
CA GLU A 14 1.22 7.74 6.51
C GLU A 14 1.46 8.11 5.04
N GLY A 15 0.40 8.05 4.24
CA GLY A 15 0.40 8.47 2.86
C GLY A 15 1.11 7.51 1.91
N SER A 16 1.12 7.89 0.62
CA SER A 16 1.75 7.11 -0.45
C SER A 16 3.21 7.49 -0.64
N HIS A 17 4.05 6.50 -0.88
CA HIS A 17 5.50 6.66 -0.99
C HIS A 17 5.99 6.27 -2.37
N ARG A 18 6.92 7.07 -2.92
CA ARG A 18 7.51 6.78 -4.23
C ARG A 18 8.32 5.48 -4.22
N PHE A 19 8.98 5.19 -3.11
CA PHE A 19 9.79 4.00 -2.87
C PHE A 19 9.72 3.59 -1.40
N PRO A 20 9.90 2.31 -1.07
CA PRO A 20 10.09 1.86 0.30
C PRO A 20 11.34 2.53 0.92
N GLY A 21 11.27 2.89 2.20
CA GLY A 21 12.44 3.28 2.97
C GLY A 21 13.31 2.09 3.35
N LYS A 22 14.42 2.33 4.06
CA LYS A 22 15.27 1.25 4.59
C LYS A 22 14.56 0.35 5.59
N ASP A 23 13.58 0.91 6.29
CA ASP A 23 12.72 0.27 7.29
C ASP A 23 11.32 -0.07 6.75
N GLY A 24 11.15 -0.16 5.43
CA GLY A 24 9.86 -0.29 4.77
C GLY A 24 9.29 1.08 4.39
N GLY A 25 8.64 1.75 5.34
CA GLY A 25 8.15 3.13 5.16
C GLY A 25 7.19 3.29 4.00
N THR A 26 6.13 2.47 3.96
CA THR A 26 5.09 2.45 2.94
C THR A 26 3.71 2.50 3.60
N CYS A 27 2.67 2.87 2.87
CA CYS A 27 1.31 2.68 3.38
C CYS A 27 0.91 1.20 3.34
N ILE A 28 -0.15 0.85 4.08
CA ILE A 28 -0.63 -0.55 4.15
C ILE A 28 -0.96 -1.14 2.78
N ASN A 29 -1.55 -0.38 1.86
CA ASN A 29 -1.91 -0.87 0.52
C ASN A 29 -0.67 -1.14 -0.35
N GLU A 30 0.37 -0.32 -0.23
CA GLU A 30 1.66 -0.53 -0.90
C GLU A 30 2.36 -1.78 -0.36
N ALA A 31 2.33 -1.98 0.97
CA ALA A 31 2.84 -3.18 1.60
C ALA A 31 2.05 -4.43 1.15
N ALA A 32 0.73 -4.35 1.10
CA ALA A 32 -0.13 -5.44 0.64
C ALA A 32 0.12 -5.81 -0.82
N LEU A 33 0.38 -4.82 -1.67
CA LEU A 33 0.74 -5.03 -3.08
C LEU A 33 1.98 -5.90 -3.20
N VAL A 34 3.05 -5.56 -2.46
CA VAL A 34 4.31 -6.32 -2.46
C VAL A 34 4.10 -7.71 -1.84
N ALA A 35 3.37 -7.81 -0.73
CA ALA A 35 3.08 -9.09 -0.07
C ALA A 35 2.38 -10.08 -1.02
N ALA A 36 1.45 -9.58 -1.83
CA ALA A 36 0.74 -10.38 -2.84
C ALA A 36 1.58 -10.72 -4.08
N GLY A 37 2.82 -10.23 -4.18
CA GLY A 37 3.75 -10.54 -5.26
C GLY A 37 3.70 -9.61 -6.46
N PHE A 38 3.04 -8.48 -6.34
CA PHE A 38 3.08 -7.45 -7.36
C PHE A 38 4.32 -6.58 -7.23
N GLU A 39 4.74 -5.97 -8.33
CA GLU A 39 5.80 -4.97 -8.33
C GLU A 39 5.38 -3.76 -7.49
N TYR A 40 6.32 -3.21 -6.71
CA TYR A 40 6.07 -2.01 -5.90
C TYR A 40 5.70 -0.82 -6.78
N ARG A 41 4.63 -0.15 -6.40
CA ARG A 41 4.24 1.15 -6.95
C ARG A 41 3.49 1.99 -5.92
N PRO A 42 3.56 3.33 -6.00
CA PRO A 42 2.80 4.21 -5.12
C PRO A 42 1.29 4.02 -5.28
N ILE A 43 0.57 3.87 -4.18
CA ILE A 43 -0.89 3.75 -4.18
C ILE A 43 -1.51 4.99 -3.55
N ARG A 44 -1.93 5.92 -4.39
CA ARG A 44 -2.59 7.16 -3.96
C ARG A 44 -4.12 7.04 -3.89
N ARG A 45 -4.68 6.05 -4.56
CA ARG A 45 -6.12 5.77 -4.63
C ARG A 45 -6.33 4.28 -4.68
N VAL A 46 -7.38 3.79 -4.04
CA VAL A 46 -7.67 2.34 -4.02
C VAL A 46 -8.05 1.79 -5.39
N GLU A 47 -8.50 2.63 -6.31
CA GLU A 47 -8.77 2.29 -7.70
C GLU A 47 -7.51 1.83 -8.45
N ASN A 48 -6.33 2.22 -7.97
CA ASN A 48 -5.05 1.79 -8.52
C ASN A 48 -4.59 0.40 -8.02
N MET A 49 -5.28 -0.20 -7.05
CA MET A 49 -4.99 -1.57 -6.60
C MET A 49 -5.35 -2.59 -7.70
N PRO A 50 -4.66 -3.74 -7.82
CA PRO A 50 -5.07 -4.85 -8.67
C PRO A 50 -6.48 -5.36 -8.33
N GLU A 51 -7.13 -6.04 -9.27
CA GLU A 51 -8.52 -6.50 -9.12
C GLU A 51 -8.71 -7.53 -8.00
N CYS A 52 -7.67 -8.26 -7.63
CA CYS A 52 -7.73 -9.23 -6.53
C CYS A 52 -7.84 -8.59 -5.14
N PHE A 53 -7.75 -7.26 -5.03
CA PHE A 53 -7.89 -6.55 -3.76
C PHE A 53 -9.32 -6.02 -3.58
N SER A 54 -9.91 -6.25 -2.40
CA SER A 54 -11.21 -5.70 -2.04
C SER A 54 -11.14 -4.18 -1.91
N ARG A 55 -11.89 -3.47 -2.74
CA ARG A 55 -11.87 -2.00 -2.76
C ARG A 55 -12.37 -1.38 -1.45
N PRO A 56 -13.53 -1.82 -0.89
CA PRO A 56 -14.02 -1.28 0.38
C PRO A 56 -13.02 -1.49 1.52
N ILE A 57 -12.47 -2.69 1.62
CA ILE A 57 -11.49 -3.04 2.67
C ILE A 57 -10.21 -2.23 2.51
N CYS A 58 -9.65 -2.14 1.31
CA CYS A 58 -8.45 -1.33 1.05
C CYS A 58 -8.66 0.16 1.33
N ARG A 59 -9.89 0.68 1.12
CA ARG A 59 -10.23 2.08 1.43
C ARG A 59 -10.22 2.33 2.93
N LEU A 60 -10.86 1.46 3.72
CA LEU A 60 -10.83 1.55 5.17
C LEU A 60 -9.41 1.39 5.73
N ALA A 61 -8.65 0.41 5.23
CA ALA A 61 -7.27 0.19 5.62
C ALA A 61 -6.38 1.41 5.34
N MET A 62 -6.56 2.06 4.18
CA MET A 62 -5.85 3.31 3.83
C MET A 62 -6.22 4.44 4.79
N GLN A 63 -7.52 4.63 5.09
CA GLN A 63 -7.99 5.65 6.00
C GLN A 63 -7.42 5.45 7.41
N LEU A 64 -7.44 4.22 7.93
CA LEU A 64 -6.83 3.88 9.21
C LEU A 64 -5.33 4.14 9.20
N ASN A 65 -4.62 3.73 8.13
CA ASN A 65 -3.19 3.98 7.98
C ASN A 65 -2.84 5.47 8.05
N ASP A 66 -3.65 6.31 7.40
CA ASP A 66 -3.35 7.74 7.30
C ASP A 66 -3.76 8.53 8.55
N SER A 67 -4.83 8.10 9.25
CA SER A 67 -5.29 8.76 10.48
C SER A 67 -4.63 8.27 11.75
N ALA A 68 -3.99 7.08 11.74
CA ALA A 68 -3.40 6.47 12.93
C ALA A 68 -2.13 7.18 13.41
N ARG A 69 -1.90 7.15 14.72
CA ARG A 69 -0.59 7.45 15.31
C ARG A 69 0.41 6.36 14.92
N GLU A 70 1.71 6.66 15.03
CA GLU A 70 2.75 5.74 14.56
C GLU A 70 2.64 4.33 15.19
N ALA A 71 2.44 4.23 16.50
CA ALA A 71 2.30 2.96 17.19
C ALA A 71 1.02 2.20 16.81
N GLU A 72 -0.10 2.90 16.62
CA GLU A 72 -1.37 2.32 16.18
C GLU A 72 -1.25 1.81 14.74
N ARG A 73 -0.60 2.57 13.86
CA ARG A 73 -0.40 2.21 12.46
C ARG A 73 0.31 0.87 12.30
N GLN A 74 1.30 0.56 13.14
CA GLN A 74 2.01 -0.72 13.07
C GLN A 74 1.09 -1.92 13.39
N ARG A 75 0.00 -1.72 14.11
CA ARG A 75 -1.02 -2.76 14.37
C ARG A 75 -1.79 -3.18 13.10
N LEU A 76 -1.64 -2.44 12.02
CA LEU A 76 -2.20 -2.80 10.71
C LEU A 76 -1.35 -3.82 9.95
N LEU A 77 -0.10 -4.07 10.35
CA LEU A 77 0.79 -5.03 9.67
C LEU A 77 0.19 -6.43 9.47
N PRO A 78 -0.52 -7.04 10.44
CA PRO A 78 -1.15 -8.35 10.25
C PRO A 78 -2.20 -8.39 9.13
N PHE A 79 -2.76 -7.25 8.76
CA PHE A 79 -3.78 -7.15 7.70
C PHE A 79 -3.18 -7.11 6.30
N VAL A 80 -1.90 -6.77 6.15
CA VAL A 80 -1.21 -6.64 4.86
C VAL A 80 -1.44 -7.85 3.96
N ALA A 81 -1.33 -9.06 4.51
CA ALA A 81 -1.53 -10.31 3.78
C ALA A 81 -3.00 -10.66 3.51
N ARG A 82 -3.95 -9.94 4.10
CA ARG A 82 -5.38 -10.25 4.07
C ARG A 82 -6.17 -9.39 3.08
N LEU A 83 -5.58 -8.32 2.54
CA LEU A 83 -6.29 -7.36 1.68
C LEU A 83 -6.58 -7.88 0.27
N ALA A 84 -5.83 -8.92 -0.19
CA ALA A 84 -6.04 -9.54 -1.50
C ALA A 84 -7.19 -10.56 -1.46
N CYS A 85 -8.38 -10.11 -1.07
CA CYS A 85 -9.56 -10.93 -0.82
C CYS A 85 -10.78 -10.50 -1.65
N ALA A 86 -10.58 -9.86 -2.81
CA ALA A 86 -11.69 -9.45 -3.68
C ALA A 86 -12.62 -10.62 -3.99
N ASP A 87 -13.90 -10.32 -4.05
CA ASP A 87 -14.99 -11.28 -4.23
C ASP A 87 -16.00 -10.77 -5.26
N THR A 88 -17.17 -11.36 -5.32
CA THR A 88 -18.24 -10.93 -6.21
C THR A 88 -18.70 -9.50 -5.91
N PRO A 89 -19.30 -8.79 -6.87
CA PRO A 89 -19.83 -7.45 -6.65
C PRO A 89 -20.85 -7.37 -5.49
N GLU A 90 -21.58 -8.45 -5.24
CA GLU A 90 -22.55 -8.57 -4.15
C GLU A 90 -21.82 -8.54 -2.79
N ILE A 91 -20.79 -9.35 -2.64
CA ILE A 91 -19.95 -9.40 -1.42
C ILE A 91 -19.22 -8.07 -1.21
N GLU A 92 -18.68 -7.46 -2.25
CA GLU A 92 -18.01 -6.15 -2.13
C GLU A 92 -19.00 -5.05 -1.69
N ARG A 93 -20.27 -5.10 -2.13
CA ARG A 93 -21.33 -4.19 -1.64
C ARG A 93 -21.69 -4.47 -0.17
N GLU A 94 -21.77 -5.73 0.22
CA GLU A 94 -22.02 -6.12 1.62
C GLU A 94 -20.90 -5.63 2.54
N ARG A 95 -19.64 -5.78 2.16
CA ARG A 95 -18.47 -5.24 2.86
C ARG A 95 -18.54 -3.73 2.99
N ALA A 96 -18.89 -3.03 1.91
CA ALA A 96 -19.02 -1.57 1.91
C ALA A 96 -20.13 -1.11 2.89
N SER A 97 -21.30 -1.75 2.85
CA SER A 97 -22.41 -1.46 3.76
C SER A 97 -22.07 -1.76 5.21
N TYR A 98 -21.36 -2.88 5.45
CA TYR A 98 -20.88 -3.21 6.81
C TYR A 98 -19.93 -2.15 7.35
N ILE A 99 -18.93 -1.74 6.55
CA ILE A 99 -17.97 -0.69 6.92
C ILE A 99 -18.73 0.61 7.24
N GLU A 100 -19.61 1.05 6.34
CA GLU A 100 -20.41 2.28 6.54
C GLU A 100 -21.21 2.27 7.84
N ALA A 101 -21.82 1.13 8.16
CA ALA A 101 -22.59 0.96 9.40
C ALA A 101 -21.72 0.99 10.67
N HIS A 102 -20.46 0.60 10.60
CA HIS A 102 -19.55 0.49 11.74
C HIS A 102 -18.48 1.59 11.81
N THR A 103 -18.42 2.48 10.82
CA THR A 103 -17.52 3.63 10.81
C THR A 103 -18.31 4.92 10.61
N PRO A 104 -18.96 5.46 11.66
CA PRO A 104 -19.64 6.75 11.60
C PRO A 104 -18.63 7.86 11.25
N MET A 105 -19.14 9.09 11.00
CA MET A 105 -18.32 10.23 10.56
C MET A 105 -17.05 10.46 11.42
N PHE A 106 -17.15 10.17 12.73
CA PHE A 106 -16.04 10.23 13.67
C PHE A 106 -15.94 8.90 14.40
N PHE A 107 -14.98 8.07 14.03
CA PHE A 107 -14.68 6.80 14.71
C PHE A 107 -13.23 6.78 15.17
N SER A 108 -13.00 6.07 16.26
CA SER A 108 -11.66 5.84 16.80
C SER A 108 -10.90 4.80 15.97
N PHE A 109 -9.58 4.75 16.14
CA PHE A 109 -8.77 3.70 15.51
C PHE A 109 -9.26 2.29 15.88
N GLU A 110 -9.67 2.06 17.13
CA GLU A 110 -10.18 0.75 17.60
C GLU A 110 -11.49 0.36 16.91
N GLU A 111 -12.43 1.29 16.78
CA GLU A 111 -13.69 1.03 16.06
C GLU A 111 -13.42 0.73 14.58
N GLY A 112 -12.52 1.48 13.95
CA GLY A 112 -12.11 1.24 12.59
C GLY A 112 -11.39 -0.11 12.41
N LEU A 113 -10.57 -0.52 13.39
CA LEU A 113 -9.90 -1.82 13.38
C LEU A 113 -10.90 -2.97 13.50
N GLN A 114 -11.91 -2.84 14.37
CA GLN A 114 -13.01 -3.78 14.50
C GLN A 114 -13.85 -3.87 13.21
N ALA A 115 -14.12 -2.72 12.58
CA ALA A 115 -14.82 -2.69 11.29
C ALA A 115 -13.99 -3.36 10.19
N LEU A 116 -12.68 -3.18 10.19
CA LEU A 116 -11.76 -3.84 9.24
C LEU A 116 -11.79 -5.37 9.42
N GLU A 117 -11.70 -5.85 10.66
CA GLU A 117 -11.81 -7.29 10.97
C GLU A 117 -13.16 -7.86 10.57
N GLY A 118 -14.25 -7.20 10.89
CA GLY A 118 -15.59 -7.64 10.54
C GLY A 118 -15.82 -7.68 9.03
N ALA A 119 -15.38 -6.66 8.30
CA ALA A 119 -15.47 -6.65 6.85
C ALA A 119 -14.63 -7.75 6.19
N LEU A 120 -13.45 -8.05 6.73
CA LEU A 120 -12.61 -9.16 6.28
C LEU A 120 -13.24 -10.54 6.54
N ALA A 121 -14.14 -10.67 7.50
CA ALA A 121 -14.86 -11.92 7.77
C ALA A 121 -15.97 -12.20 6.75
N ILE A 122 -16.39 -11.21 5.94
CA ILE A 122 -17.44 -11.33 4.94
C ILE A 122 -16.85 -11.89 3.64
N GLY A 123 -17.41 -12.98 3.12
CA GLY A 123 -17.05 -13.57 1.83
C GLY A 123 -15.67 -14.23 1.80
N ARG A 124 -15.03 -14.20 0.63
CA ARG A 124 -13.74 -14.85 0.39
C ARG A 124 -12.63 -14.26 1.25
N GLN A 125 -11.85 -15.16 1.83
CA GLN A 125 -10.59 -14.80 2.50
C GLN A 125 -9.43 -14.76 1.50
N ALA A 126 -8.40 -13.95 1.79
CA ALA A 126 -7.16 -13.99 1.03
C ALA A 126 -6.47 -15.36 1.16
N ASP A 127 -5.82 -15.79 0.10
CA ASP A 127 -5.03 -17.01 0.12
C ASP A 127 -3.87 -16.88 1.14
N PRO A 128 -3.57 -17.93 1.92
CA PRO A 128 -2.47 -17.88 2.86
C PRO A 128 -1.14 -17.59 2.15
N LEU A 129 -0.43 -16.57 2.61
CA LEU A 129 0.90 -16.25 2.10
C LEU A 129 1.97 -16.91 2.98
N GLY A 130 2.93 -17.61 2.35
CA GLY A 130 4.10 -18.12 3.06
C GLY A 130 4.97 -16.95 3.55
N LEU A 131 5.30 -16.92 4.85
CA LEU A 131 6.07 -15.84 5.46
C LEU A 131 7.43 -15.64 4.78
N ASP A 132 8.13 -16.72 4.41
CA ASP A 132 9.42 -16.65 3.71
C ASP A 132 9.28 -15.99 2.34
N ALA A 133 8.22 -16.31 1.59
CA ALA A 133 7.96 -15.69 0.29
C ALA A 133 7.66 -14.19 0.43
N VAL A 134 6.90 -13.80 1.45
CA VAL A 134 6.61 -12.40 1.75
C VAL A 134 7.88 -11.65 2.10
N LYS A 135 8.73 -12.21 2.98
CA LYS A 135 10.02 -11.62 3.36
C LYS A 135 10.91 -11.36 2.15
N VAL A 136 11.09 -12.36 1.28
CA VAL A 136 11.89 -12.22 0.05
C VAL A 136 11.36 -11.10 -0.85
N ARG A 137 10.03 -10.96 -0.99
CA ARG A 137 9.41 -9.91 -1.79
C ARG A 137 9.66 -8.51 -1.22
N PHE A 138 9.57 -8.36 0.10
CA PHE A 138 9.85 -7.09 0.76
C PHE A 138 11.33 -6.70 0.65
N GLU A 139 12.25 -7.63 0.83
CA GLU A 139 13.70 -7.40 0.65
C GLU A 139 14.02 -7.00 -0.80
N ALA A 140 13.39 -7.64 -1.77
CA ALA A 140 13.56 -7.30 -3.18
C ALA A 140 13.05 -5.89 -3.50
N ALA A 141 11.89 -5.48 -2.95
CA ALA A 141 11.34 -4.14 -3.14
C ALA A 141 12.24 -3.05 -2.52
N GLN A 142 12.80 -3.30 -1.33
CA GLN A 142 13.79 -2.41 -0.70
C GLN A 142 15.07 -2.30 -1.53
N GLY A 143 15.56 -3.41 -2.08
CA GLY A 143 16.74 -3.43 -2.93
C GLY A 143 16.56 -2.66 -4.25
N GLN A 144 15.37 -2.70 -4.85
CA GLN A 144 15.04 -1.89 -6.03
C GLN A 144 15.07 -0.39 -5.70
N ALA A 145 14.47 0.00 -4.58
CA ALA A 145 14.45 1.40 -4.13
C ALA A 145 15.86 1.95 -3.89
N THR A 146 16.77 1.14 -3.35
CA THR A 146 18.17 1.53 -3.12
C THR A 146 18.91 1.76 -4.45
N ARG A 147 18.70 0.89 -5.43
CA ARG A 147 19.32 1.02 -6.76
C ARG A 147 18.83 2.25 -7.52
N MET A 148 17.53 2.58 -7.43
CA MET A 148 16.98 3.75 -8.11
C MET A 148 17.43 5.08 -7.47
N LYS A 149 17.72 5.10 -6.16
CA LYS A 149 18.28 6.27 -5.48
C LYS A 149 19.77 6.49 -5.79
N SER A 150 20.50 5.47 -6.20
CA SER A 150 21.93 5.54 -6.53
C SER A 150 22.21 5.96 -7.98
N VAL A 151 21.20 6.06 -8.83
CA VAL A 151 21.36 6.61 -10.19
C VAL A 151 21.41 8.14 -10.08
N PRO A 152 22.55 8.81 -10.37
CA PRO A 152 22.64 10.26 -10.30
C PRO A 152 21.67 10.91 -11.29
N ASP A 153 21.08 12.03 -10.92
CA ASP A 153 20.16 12.85 -11.74
C ASP A 153 20.81 13.42 -13.02
N SER A 154 22.06 13.05 -13.30
CA SER A 154 22.85 13.56 -14.43
C SER A 154 22.30 13.21 -15.82
N HIS A 155 21.38 12.23 -15.93
CA HIS A 155 20.79 11.85 -17.22
C HIS A 155 19.53 12.63 -17.62
N LEU A 156 18.90 13.36 -16.69
CA LEU A 156 17.73 14.18 -17.00
C LEU A 156 18.07 15.62 -17.43
N SER A 157 19.25 16.11 -17.10
CA SER A 157 19.72 17.47 -17.43
C SER A 157 20.14 17.63 -18.91
N PHE A 158 20.44 16.55 -19.63
CA PHE A 158 20.97 16.63 -20.99
C PHE A 158 19.90 16.78 -22.08
N LYS A 159 18.64 16.40 -21.80
CA LYS A 159 17.54 16.55 -22.78
C LYS A 159 16.85 17.91 -22.77
N ALA A 160 16.97 18.66 -21.70
CA ALA A 160 16.30 19.98 -21.59
C ALA A 160 17.12 21.10 -22.23
N LYS A 161 18.46 21.02 -22.30
CA LYS A 161 19.32 22.04 -22.92
C LYS A 161 19.24 22.06 -24.44
N GLY A 162 19.11 20.90 -25.09
CA GLY A 162 19.05 20.83 -26.55
C GLY A 162 17.76 21.34 -27.19
N TRP A 163 16.67 21.47 -26.40
CA TRP A 163 15.39 21.92 -26.91
C TRP A 163 15.25 23.42 -26.90
N PHE A 164 15.93 24.14 -26.02
CA PHE A 164 15.90 25.60 -25.94
C PHE A 164 16.82 26.28 -26.96
N GLU A 165 17.90 25.62 -27.40
CA GLU A 165 18.80 26.18 -28.42
C GLU A 165 18.21 26.12 -29.83
N SER A 166 17.41 25.11 -30.16
CA SER A 166 16.78 24.97 -31.48
C SER A 166 15.60 25.92 -31.73
N VAL A 167 15.03 26.51 -30.71
CA VAL A 167 13.92 27.48 -30.85
C VAL A 167 14.42 28.89 -31.02
N SER A 168 15.64 29.22 -30.59
CA SER A 168 16.25 30.55 -30.72
C SER A 168 16.80 30.82 -32.12
N GLU A 169 17.16 29.77 -32.88
CA GLU A 169 17.67 29.95 -34.27
C GLU A 169 16.56 30.03 -35.32
N ALA A 170 15.30 29.70 -34.96
CA ALA A 170 14.17 29.76 -35.90
C ALA A 170 13.41 31.09 -35.90
N LEU A 171 13.83 32.08 -35.09
CA LEU A 171 13.18 33.37 -34.93
C LEU A 171 14.14 34.59 -35.17
N GLY A 172 15.27 34.34 -35.82
CA GLY A 172 16.23 35.39 -36.26
C GLY A 172 16.13 35.69 -37.73
#